data_174e7b01b4c815ca589db8c020f4fcde
#
_entry.id   174e7b01b4c815ca589db8c020f4fcde
#
_cell.length_a   1.000
_cell.length_b   1.000
_cell.length_c   1.000
_cell.angle_alpha   90.00
_cell.angle_beta   90.00
_cell.angle_gamma   90.00
#
_symmetry.space_group_name_H-M   'P 1'
#
loop_
_entity.id
_entity.type
_entity.pdbx_description
1 polymer ?
#
loop_
_entity_poly.entity_id
_entity_poly.type
_entity_poly.pdbx_seq_one_letter_code
_entity_poly.pdbx_strand_id
1 'polypeptide(L)'
;MDPDALAGVFGGARLTLVGDSHLRYLYSQLSLRLGGNYSVEKFHEDKFTRLPAETELEMYWKTVSRSQTALLREWAERGASAPAPPDLLVMGGGSWDIWLESKDVALWEQSVDRLAAAVRRYLEALRERGARAPVLVWATTPVRVKGRASLGDLVPAELIPQFNAAAVSRLVQPAGPFEMLDLYGITKGGCGPWGWRARSWLAALGS
;
A
#
# COMPACT_ATOMS: atom_id res chain seq x y z
N MET A 1 -6.00 -6.52 -19.23
CA MET A 1 -5.15 -5.39 -19.62
C MET A 1 -3.94 -6.00 -20.28
N ASP A 2 -3.59 -5.44 -21.40
CA ASP A 2 -2.45 -5.83 -22.21
C ASP A 2 -1.14 -5.54 -21.42
N PRO A 3 -0.19 -6.47 -21.31
CA PRO A 3 1.11 -6.24 -20.70
C PRO A 3 1.87 -5.06 -21.33
N ASP A 4 1.76 -4.88 -22.65
CA ASP A 4 2.42 -3.78 -23.37
C ASP A 4 1.83 -2.42 -22.98
N ALA A 5 0.52 -2.34 -22.74
CA ALA A 5 -0.12 -1.11 -22.26
C ALA A 5 0.35 -0.76 -20.83
N LEU A 6 0.54 -1.76 -19.96
CA LEU A 6 1.09 -1.53 -18.61
C LEU A 6 2.55 -1.11 -18.66
N ALA A 7 3.37 -1.74 -19.51
CA ALA A 7 4.76 -1.34 -19.74
C ALA A 7 4.85 0.10 -20.26
N GLY A 8 3.91 0.52 -21.10
CA GLY A 8 3.81 1.92 -21.56
C GLY A 8 3.50 2.93 -20.46
N VAL A 9 2.72 2.53 -19.46
CA VAL A 9 2.36 3.40 -18.31
C VAL A 9 3.48 3.46 -17.26
N PHE A 10 4.14 2.32 -16.97
CA PHE A 10 5.08 2.19 -15.86
C PHE A 10 6.54 2.06 -16.30
N GLY A 11 6.83 2.13 -17.59
CA GLY A 11 8.20 2.04 -18.10
C GLY A 11 9.10 3.11 -17.49
N GLY A 12 10.23 2.69 -16.92
CA GLY A 12 11.18 3.55 -16.24
C GLY A 12 10.73 4.03 -14.84
N ALA A 13 9.52 3.68 -14.38
CA ALA A 13 9.00 4.13 -13.10
C ALA A 13 9.50 3.27 -11.94
N ARG A 14 9.65 3.90 -10.78
CA ARG A 14 9.86 3.23 -9.49
C ARG A 14 8.53 3.16 -8.73
N LEU A 15 8.05 1.95 -8.51
CA LEU A 15 6.80 1.63 -7.81
C LEU A 15 7.13 1.04 -6.45
N THR A 16 6.73 1.69 -5.37
CA THR A 16 7.01 1.23 -4.00
C THR A 16 5.70 0.94 -3.27
N LEU A 17 5.60 -0.27 -2.72
CA LEU A 17 4.50 -0.70 -1.87
C LEU A 17 4.99 -0.84 -0.42
N VAL A 18 4.22 -0.35 0.54
CA VAL A 18 4.57 -0.41 1.97
C VAL A 18 3.37 -0.91 2.76
N GLY A 19 3.45 -2.12 3.32
CA GLY A 19 2.33 -2.67 4.06
C GLY A 19 2.43 -4.15 4.39
N ASP A 20 1.27 -4.80 4.46
CA ASP A 20 1.09 -6.17 4.89
C ASP A 20 0.89 -7.18 3.73
N SER A 21 0.33 -8.34 4.05
CA SER A 21 0.07 -9.42 3.09
C SER A 21 -0.81 -9.01 1.91
N HIS A 22 -1.67 -8.01 2.06
CA HIS A 22 -2.54 -7.54 0.98
C HIS A 22 -1.72 -6.77 -0.06
N LEU A 23 -0.81 -5.90 0.38
CA LEU A 23 0.09 -5.19 -0.53
C LEU A 23 1.15 -6.11 -1.12
N ARG A 24 1.61 -7.13 -0.38
CA ARG A 24 2.47 -8.17 -0.95
C ARG A 24 1.76 -8.93 -2.07
N TYR A 25 0.47 -9.22 -1.91
CA TYR A 25 -0.30 -9.84 -2.98
C TYR A 25 -0.44 -8.91 -4.20
N LEU A 26 -0.68 -7.62 -3.97
CA LEU A 26 -0.68 -6.61 -5.03
C LEU A 26 0.68 -6.54 -5.74
N TYR A 27 1.78 -6.53 -4.98
CA TYR A 27 3.14 -6.62 -5.51
C TYR A 27 3.32 -7.83 -6.44
N SER A 28 2.86 -9.02 -6.02
CA SER A 28 2.93 -10.24 -6.82
C SER A 28 2.20 -10.10 -8.14
N GLN A 29 0.98 -9.56 -8.09
CA GLN A 29 0.15 -9.38 -9.28
C GLN A 29 0.73 -8.34 -10.23
N LEU A 30 1.29 -7.26 -9.73
CA LEU A 30 1.99 -6.26 -10.54
C LEU A 30 3.24 -6.85 -11.17
N SER A 31 4.08 -7.56 -10.40
CA SER A 31 5.27 -8.22 -10.93
C SER A 31 4.93 -9.14 -12.09
N LEU A 32 3.97 -10.05 -11.94
CA LEU A 32 3.55 -10.97 -12.99
C LEU A 32 3.01 -10.24 -14.23
N ARG A 33 2.21 -9.20 -14.04
CA ARG A 33 1.60 -8.46 -15.16
C ARG A 33 2.57 -7.56 -15.91
N LEU A 34 3.64 -7.14 -15.27
CA LEU A 34 4.72 -6.36 -15.86
C LEU A 34 5.86 -7.25 -16.40
N GLY A 35 5.61 -8.55 -16.57
CA GLY A 35 6.54 -9.49 -17.19
C GLY A 35 7.64 -10.04 -16.27
N GLY A 36 7.51 -9.83 -14.96
CA GLY A 36 8.42 -10.41 -13.98
C GLY A 36 8.04 -11.83 -13.56
N ASN A 37 8.98 -12.50 -12.90
CA ASN A 37 8.76 -13.78 -12.25
C ASN A 37 8.57 -13.56 -10.75
N TYR A 38 7.45 -14.04 -10.19
CA TYR A 38 7.21 -13.99 -8.76
C TYR A 38 7.40 -15.37 -8.12
N SER A 39 8.34 -15.44 -7.18
CA SER A 39 8.49 -16.59 -6.29
C SER A 39 7.88 -16.28 -4.91
N VAL A 40 7.06 -17.20 -4.40
CA VAL A 40 6.35 -17.04 -3.11
C VAL A 40 7.23 -17.42 -1.91
N GLU A 41 8.48 -17.74 -2.11
CA GLU A 41 9.33 -18.49 -1.16
C GLU A 41 9.71 -17.75 0.13
N LYS A 42 9.58 -16.42 0.19
CA LYS A 42 9.90 -15.64 1.40
C LYS A 42 8.74 -14.75 1.80
N PHE A 43 8.05 -15.14 2.88
CA PHE A 43 6.75 -14.57 3.24
C PHE A 43 6.78 -13.21 3.95
N HIS A 44 7.86 -12.84 4.63
CA HIS A 44 7.89 -11.69 5.54
C HIS A 44 9.17 -10.85 5.38
N GLU A 45 9.56 -10.57 4.15
CA GLU A 45 10.76 -9.79 3.83
C GLU A 45 10.45 -8.67 2.86
N ASP A 46 11.28 -7.63 2.91
CA ASP A 46 11.31 -6.59 1.89
C ASP A 46 11.75 -7.21 0.55
N LYS A 47 11.16 -6.78 -0.56
CA LYS A 47 11.42 -7.33 -1.91
C LYS A 47 11.72 -6.22 -2.89
N PHE A 48 12.64 -6.51 -3.80
CA PHE A 48 13.05 -5.62 -4.87
C PHE A 48 13.12 -6.41 -6.16
N THR A 49 12.45 -5.93 -7.20
CA THR A 49 12.45 -6.58 -8.51
C THR A 49 12.62 -5.54 -9.59
N ARG A 50 13.60 -5.74 -10.46
CA ARG A 50 13.70 -4.99 -11.70
C ARG A 50 12.93 -5.72 -12.76
N LEU A 51 11.99 -5.04 -13.38
CA LEU A 51 11.06 -5.57 -14.36
C LEU A 51 11.48 -5.11 -15.77
N PRO A 52 10.92 -5.72 -16.85
CA PRO A 52 11.04 -5.19 -18.19
C PRO A 52 10.70 -3.70 -18.28
N ALA A 53 11.13 -3.03 -19.33
CA ALA A 53 10.99 -1.59 -19.53
C ALA A 53 11.58 -0.73 -18.39
N GLU A 54 12.65 -1.23 -17.73
CA GLU A 54 13.37 -0.54 -16.64
C GLU A 54 12.50 -0.16 -15.43
N THR A 55 11.34 -0.79 -15.25
CA THR A 55 10.47 -0.57 -14.11
C THR A 55 11.07 -1.20 -12.84
N GLU A 56 11.17 -0.43 -11.78
CA GLU A 56 11.57 -0.91 -10.45
C GLU A 56 10.34 -1.12 -9.58
N LEU A 57 10.18 -2.33 -9.03
CA LEU A 57 9.08 -2.68 -8.13
C LEU A 57 9.62 -3.10 -6.78
N GLU A 58 9.24 -2.37 -5.74
CA GLU A 58 9.69 -2.56 -4.38
C GLU A 58 8.53 -2.87 -3.44
N MET A 59 8.77 -3.73 -2.47
CA MET A 59 7.83 -4.02 -1.39
C MET A 59 8.54 -3.98 -0.05
N TYR A 60 8.15 -3.05 0.81
CA TYR A 60 8.58 -2.99 2.20
C TYR A 60 7.55 -3.67 3.09
N TRP A 61 7.97 -4.75 3.74
CA TRP A 61 7.14 -5.51 4.67
C TRP A 61 6.99 -4.78 6.00
N LYS A 62 6.03 -3.86 6.09
CA LYS A 62 5.73 -3.05 7.26
C LYS A 62 4.27 -3.21 7.63
N THR A 63 3.98 -4.22 8.45
CA THR A 63 2.63 -4.75 8.68
C THR A 63 1.75 -3.85 9.54
N VAL A 64 2.33 -3.06 10.42
CA VAL A 64 1.61 -2.15 11.32
C VAL A 64 1.98 -0.69 11.07
N SER A 65 1.06 0.21 11.36
CA SER A 65 1.19 1.65 11.12
C SER A 65 2.43 2.26 11.76
N ARG A 66 2.84 1.78 12.95
CA ARG A 66 4.06 2.30 13.60
C ARG A 66 5.34 1.95 12.81
N SER A 67 5.40 0.76 12.19
CA SER A 67 6.56 0.38 11.37
C SER A 67 6.61 1.15 10.04
N GLN A 68 5.45 1.47 9.46
CA GLN A 68 5.33 2.36 8.31
C GLN A 68 5.75 3.79 8.67
N THR A 69 5.31 4.28 9.83
CA THR A 69 5.71 5.58 10.37
C THR A 69 7.23 5.68 10.57
N ALA A 70 7.84 4.63 11.13
CA ALA A 70 9.28 4.57 11.33
C ALA A 70 10.06 4.61 10.01
N LEU A 71 9.61 3.85 9.00
CA LEU A 71 10.21 3.84 7.67
C LEU A 71 10.19 5.22 7.01
N LEU A 72 9.04 5.91 7.04
CA LEU A 72 8.92 7.25 6.45
C LEU A 72 9.80 8.29 7.16
N ARG A 73 9.90 8.21 8.49
CA ARG A 73 10.82 9.06 9.26
C ARG A 73 12.27 8.80 8.86
N GLU A 74 12.67 7.54 8.79
CA GLU A 74 13.99 7.15 8.33
C GLU A 74 14.31 7.72 6.94
N TRP A 75 13.38 7.64 5.99
CA TRP A 75 13.55 8.20 4.66
C TRP A 75 13.66 9.74 4.68
N ALA A 76 12.88 10.39 5.54
CA ALA A 76 12.98 11.84 5.71
C ALA A 76 14.33 12.29 6.32
N GLU A 77 14.83 11.55 7.32
CA GLU A 77 16.04 11.87 8.06
C GLU A 77 17.34 11.59 7.28
N ARG A 78 17.34 10.60 6.39
CA ARG A 78 18.52 10.25 5.59
C ARG A 78 18.98 11.35 4.63
N GLY A 79 18.18 12.34 4.35
CA GLY A 79 18.54 13.46 3.49
C GLY A 79 19.00 13.01 2.10
N ALA A 80 20.20 13.46 1.69
CA ALA A 80 20.79 13.10 0.39
C ALA A 80 21.19 11.61 0.27
N SER A 81 21.36 10.90 1.38
CA SER A 81 21.66 9.45 1.38
C SER A 81 20.40 8.56 1.33
N ALA A 82 19.20 9.16 1.35
CA ALA A 82 17.95 8.40 1.17
C ALA A 82 17.89 7.81 -0.24
N PRO A 83 17.21 6.65 -0.42
CA PRO A 83 16.89 6.16 -1.75
C PRO A 83 16.23 7.24 -2.60
N ALA A 84 16.40 7.18 -3.90
CA ALA A 84 15.63 8.05 -4.79
C ALA A 84 14.12 7.83 -4.51
N PRO A 85 13.31 8.90 -4.47
CA PRO A 85 11.89 8.76 -4.19
C PRO A 85 11.22 7.90 -5.27
N PRO A 86 10.21 7.09 -4.93
CA PRO A 86 9.41 6.40 -5.93
C PRO A 86 8.57 7.40 -6.74
N ASP A 87 8.17 7.00 -7.94
CA ASP A 87 7.15 7.73 -8.72
C ASP A 87 5.75 7.48 -8.14
N LEU A 88 5.51 6.24 -7.67
CA LEU A 88 4.27 5.83 -7.02
C LEU A 88 4.57 5.14 -5.68
N LEU A 89 3.97 5.65 -4.61
CA LEU A 89 4.02 5.05 -3.28
C LEU A 89 2.63 4.58 -2.86
N VAL A 90 2.43 3.26 -2.83
CA VAL A 90 1.20 2.63 -2.35
C VAL A 90 1.40 2.19 -0.91
N MET A 91 0.58 2.68 -0.01
CA MET A 91 0.59 2.29 1.41
C MET A 91 -0.75 1.68 1.80
N GLY A 92 -0.75 0.82 2.80
CA GLY A 92 -1.97 0.24 3.32
C GLY A 92 -1.72 -0.56 4.59
N GLY A 93 -2.78 -0.77 5.37
CA GLY A 93 -2.68 -1.47 6.64
C GLY A 93 -4.00 -1.46 7.39
N GLY A 94 -3.99 -1.98 8.63
CA GLY A 94 -5.13 -2.06 9.52
C GLY A 94 -5.38 -3.47 10.03
N SER A 95 -5.28 -4.51 9.19
CA SER A 95 -5.50 -5.89 9.63
C SER A 95 -4.54 -6.32 10.74
N TRP A 96 -3.27 -6.02 10.58
CA TRP A 96 -2.24 -6.36 11.55
C TRP A 96 -2.25 -5.43 12.76
N ASP A 97 -2.69 -4.17 12.60
CA ASP A 97 -2.90 -3.25 13.72
C ASP A 97 -4.03 -3.77 14.60
N ILE A 98 -5.17 -4.21 14.02
CA ILE A 98 -6.27 -4.85 14.76
C ILE A 98 -5.80 -6.09 15.52
N TRP A 99 -4.94 -6.89 14.89
CA TRP A 99 -4.47 -8.15 15.48
C TRP A 99 -3.41 -7.95 16.55
N LEU A 100 -2.37 -7.13 16.26
CA LEU A 100 -1.16 -7.06 17.09
C LEU A 100 -1.15 -5.87 18.05
N GLU A 101 -1.82 -4.75 17.70
CA GLU A 101 -1.72 -3.53 18.47
C GLU A 101 -2.98 -3.33 19.33
N SER A 102 -4.14 -3.12 18.69
CA SER A 102 -5.40 -2.92 19.42
C SER A 102 -6.61 -3.06 18.51
N LYS A 103 -7.72 -3.54 19.10
CA LYS A 103 -9.07 -3.48 18.50
C LYS A 103 -9.77 -2.15 18.77
N ASP A 104 -9.15 -1.23 19.48
CA ASP A 104 -9.67 0.09 19.79
C ASP A 104 -9.47 1.05 18.61
N VAL A 105 -10.57 1.52 18.04
CA VAL A 105 -10.57 2.45 16.90
C VAL A 105 -9.91 3.78 17.27
N ALA A 106 -10.05 4.28 18.50
CA ALA A 106 -9.44 5.53 18.92
C ALA A 106 -7.90 5.44 18.98
N LEU A 107 -7.36 4.31 19.40
CA LEU A 107 -5.92 4.05 19.34
C LEU A 107 -5.41 3.92 17.91
N TRP A 108 -6.22 3.29 17.04
CA TRP A 108 -5.93 3.26 15.61
C TRP A 108 -5.90 4.65 15.00
N GLU A 109 -6.89 5.50 15.30
CA GLU A 109 -6.93 6.89 14.84
C GLU A 109 -5.66 7.66 15.21
N GLN A 110 -5.20 7.55 16.46
CA GLN A 110 -3.94 8.16 16.89
C GLN A 110 -2.73 7.61 16.12
N SER A 111 -2.74 6.34 15.76
CA SER A 111 -1.68 5.73 14.97
C SER A 111 -1.67 6.25 13.53
N VAL A 112 -2.86 6.43 12.95
CA VAL A 112 -3.03 7.03 11.62
C VAL A 112 -2.62 8.52 11.63
N ASP A 113 -2.92 9.27 12.69
CA ASP A 113 -2.48 10.67 12.83
C ASP A 113 -0.94 10.76 12.86
N ARG A 114 -0.27 9.85 13.57
CA ARG A 114 1.21 9.75 13.56
C ARG A 114 1.76 9.40 12.18
N LEU A 115 1.09 8.49 11.47
CA LEU A 115 1.44 8.13 10.10
C LEU A 115 1.27 9.34 9.16
N ALA A 116 0.14 10.04 9.24
CA ALA A 116 -0.11 11.25 8.46
C ALA A 116 0.97 12.35 8.70
N ALA A 117 1.39 12.53 9.95
CA ALA A 117 2.48 13.44 10.28
C ALA A 117 3.82 13.00 9.65
N ALA A 118 4.13 11.69 9.67
CA ALA A 118 5.34 11.15 9.05
C ALA A 118 5.33 11.31 7.53
N VAL A 119 4.18 11.12 6.88
CA VAL A 119 4.02 11.37 5.43
C VAL A 119 4.31 12.85 5.12
N ARG A 120 3.70 13.78 5.84
CA ARG A 120 3.96 15.21 5.64
C ARG A 120 5.44 15.55 5.78
N ARG A 121 6.09 15.03 6.83
CA ARG A 121 7.53 15.24 7.03
C ARG A 121 8.38 14.66 5.90
N TYR A 122 8.02 13.49 5.40
CA TYR A 122 8.68 12.89 4.24
C TYR A 122 8.54 13.75 2.98
N LEU A 123 7.34 14.26 2.69
CA LEU A 123 7.11 15.15 1.55
C LEU A 123 7.86 16.49 1.68
N GLU A 124 7.93 17.05 2.91
CA GLU A 124 8.74 18.24 3.20
C GLU A 124 10.22 17.98 2.92
N ALA A 125 10.76 16.86 3.41
CA ALA A 125 12.15 16.49 3.17
C ALA A 125 12.46 16.27 1.68
N LEU A 126 11.52 15.75 0.88
CA LEU A 126 11.66 15.68 -0.58
C LEU A 126 11.72 17.07 -1.20
N ARG A 127 10.81 17.97 -0.79
CA ARG A 127 10.78 19.36 -1.29
C ARG A 127 12.07 20.11 -0.95
N GLU A 128 12.58 19.95 0.28
CA GLU A 128 13.84 20.57 0.74
C GLU A 128 15.03 20.12 -0.12
N ARG A 129 15.00 18.91 -0.65
CA ARG A 129 16.04 18.35 -1.54
C ARG A 129 15.79 18.66 -3.03
N GLY A 130 14.74 19.36 -3.39
CA GLY A 130 14.35 19.57 -4.78
C GLY A 130 13.90 18.28 -5.50
N ALA A 131 13.57 17.22 -4.76
CA ALA A 131 13.12 15.97 -5.31
C ALA A 131 11.62 16.01 -5.63
N ARG A 132 11.21 15.29 -6.68
CA ARG A 132 9.80 15.15 -7.03
C ARG A 132 9.06 14.33 -5.96
N ALA A 133 7.90 14.82 -5.53
CA ALA A 133 7.01 14.05 -4.67
C ALA A 133 6.38 12.88 -5.45
N PRO A 134 6.24 11.70 -4.84
CA PRO A 134 5.52 10.59 -5.43
C PRO A 134 4.02 10.85 -5.54
N VAL A 135 3.36 10.15 -6.46
CA VAL A 135 1.92 9.92 -6.33
C VAL A 135 1.68 9.01 -5.14
N LEU A 136 0.83 9.43 -4.21
CA LEU A 136 0.53 8.69 -2.98
C LEU A 136 -0.81 7.99 -3.10
N VAL A 137 -0.86 6.69 -2.84
CA VAL A 137 -2.09 5.89 -2.86
C VAL A 137 -2.25 5.13 -1.54
N TRP A 138 -3.39 5.32 -0.87
CA TRP A 138 -3.79 4.54 0.29
C TRP A 138 -4.70 3.39 -0.14
N ALA A 139 -4.27 2.16 0.10
CA ALA A 139 -5.06 0.96 -0.15
C ALA A 139 -5.83 0.56 1.11
N THR A 140 -7.16 0.55 1.04
CA THR A 140 -8.02 0.11 2.15
C THR A 140 -7.83 -1.39 2.41
N THR A 141 -7.99 -1.80 3.67
CA THR A 141 -7.99 -3.22 4.05
C THR A 141 -9.18 -3.94 3.41
N PRO A 142 -8.97 -5.00 2.61
CA PRO A 142 -10.05 -5.71 1.94
C PRO A 142 -10.92 -6.51 2.92
N VAL A 143 -12.13 -6.86 2.47
CA VAL A 143 -12.99 -7.80 3.21
C VAL A 143 -12.34 -9.17 3.23
N ARG A 144 -12.35 -9.82 4.38
CA ARG A 144 -11.89 -11.21 4.50
C ARG A 144 -12.86 -12.17 3.86
N VAL A 145 -12.35 -13.07 3.05
CA VAL A 145 -13.12 -14.20 2.54
C VAL A 145 -13.29 -15.23 3.65
N LYS A 146 -14.52 -15.56 4.01
CA LYS A 146 -14.86 -16.67 4.92
C LYS A 146 -14.24 -17.96 4.39
N GLY A 147 -13.53 -18.71 5.24
CA GLY A 147 -13.08 -20.07 4.89
C GLY A 147 -11.59 -20.38 5.15
N ARG A 148 -10.76 -19.40 5.52
CA ARG A 148 -9.42 -19.70 6.04
C ARG A 148 -9.38 -19.50 7.53
N ALA A 149 -9.48 -20.60 8.26
CA ALA A 149 -9.64 -20.67 9.73
C ALA A 149 -8.51 -20.08 10.57
N SER A 150 -7.37 -19.68 10.00
CA SER A 150 -6.18 -19.37 10.81
C SER A 150 -6.04 -17.92 11.29
N LEU A 151 -6.80 -16.97 10.74
CA LEU A 151 -6.72 -15.55 11.16
C LEU A 151 -8.10 -14.88 11.32
N GLY A 152 -9.21 -15.59 11.00
CA GLY A 152 -10.58 -15.06 11.03
C GLY A 152 -11.00 -14.54 12.39
N ASP A 153 -10.61 -15.26 13.44
CA ASP A 153 -11.00 -14.93 14.85
C ASP A 153 -10.13 -13.79 15.42
N LEU A 154 -8.97 -13.50 14.82
CA LEU A 154 -8.02 -12.50 15.31
C LEU A 154 -8.34 -11.08 14.84
N VAL A 155 -9.01 -10.96 13.68
CA VAL A 155 -9.43 -9.67 13.10
C VAL A 155 -10.94 -9.72 12.86
N PRO A 156 -11.74 -9.20 13.80
CA PRO A 156 -13.19 -9.12 13.64
C PRO A 156 -13.59 -8.36 12.39
N ALA A 157 -14.47 -8.96 11.57
CA ALA A 157 -14.83 -8.40 10.27
C ALA A 157 -15.53 -7.03 10.39
N GLU A 158 -16.23 -6.80 11.49
CA GLU A 158 -16.92 -5.54 11.83
C GLU A 158 -15.98 -4.38 12.13
N LEU A 159 -14.72 -4.64 12.49
CA LEU A 159 -13.72 -3.60 12.73
C LEU A 159 -13.09 -3.09 11.44
N ILE A 160 -13.00 -3.90 10.39
CA ILE A 160 -12.36 -3.52 9.14
C ILE A 160 -12.96 -2.22 8.55
N PRO A 161 -14.30 -2.06 8.41
CA PRO A 161 -14.85 -0.80 7.89
C PRO A 161 -14.58 0.39 8.81
N GLN A 162 -14.53 0.21 10.13
CA GLN A 162 -14.24 1.29 11.07
C GLN A 162 -12.78 1.74 10.95
N PHE A 163 -11.85 0.82 10.86
CA PHE A 163 -10.42 1.09 10.66
C PHE A 163 -10.18 1.74 9.29
N ASN A 164 -10.84 1.26 8.24
CA ASN A 164 -10.77 1.90 6.92
C ASN A 164 -11.32 3.33 6.96
N ALA A 165 -12.49 3.56 7.57
CA ALA A 165 -13.08 4.88 7.68
C ALA A 165 -12.15 5.86 8.43
N ALA A 166 -11.54 5.42 9.53
CA ALA A 166 -10.60 6.22 10.29
C ALA A 166 -9.35 6.59 9.47
N ALA A 167 -8.79 5.64 8.71
CA ALA A 167 -7.65 5.90 7.84
C ALA A 167 -8.01 6.84 6.67
N VAL A 168 -9.12 6.58 5.98
CA VAL A 168 -9.57 7.39 4.86
C VAL A 168 -9.84 8.84 5.29
N SER A 169 -10.49 9.06 6.42
CA SER A 169 -10.81 10.41 6.91
C SER A 169 -9.58 11.28 7.25
N ARG A 170 -8.39 10.68 7.38
CA ARG A 170 -7.14 11.37 7.78
C ARG A 170 -6.07 11.37 6.71
N LEU A 171 -6.01 10.31 5.91
CA LEU A 171 -4.94 10.11 4.93
C LEU A 171 -5.37 10.46 3.51
N VAL A 172 -6.65 10.26 3.17
CA VAL A 172 -7.16 10.41 1.80
C VAL A 172 -7.70 11.81 1.58
N GLN A 173 -7.58 12.32 0.35
CA GLN A 173 -8.11 13.62 -0.03
C GLN A 173 -9.62 13.74 0.29
N PRO A 174 -10.10 14.94 0.71
CA PRO A 174 -9.34 16.19 0.82
C PRO A 174 -8.54 16.36 2.13
N ALA A 175 -8.67 15.45 3.11
CA ALA A 175 -8.05 15.60 4.43
C ALA A 175 -6.54 15.30 4.45
N GLY A 176 -6.08 14.41 3.58
CA GLY A 176 -4.68 13.97 3.48
C GLY A 176 -4.16 13.97 2.05
N PRO A 177 -2.90 13.61 1.84
CA PRO A 177 -2.24 13.69 0.54
C PRO A 177 -2.44 12.46 -0.36
N PHE A 178 -3.15 11.42 0.11
CA PHE A 178 -3.31 10.17 -0.63
C PHE A 178 -4.55 10.19 -1.54
N GLU A 179 -4.42 9.57 -2.71
CA GLU A 179 -5.54 9.03 -3.46
C GLU A 179 -5.99 7.69 -2.84
N MET A 180 -7.23 7.26 -3.09
CA MET A 180 -7.77 6.04 -2.50
C MET A 180 -7.77 4.89 -3.51
N LEU A 181 -7.23 3.73 -3.11
CA LEU A 181 -7.48 2.43 -3.73
C LEU A 181 -8.44 1.63 -2.83
N ASP A 182 -9.72 1.62 -3.19
CA ASP A 182 -10.77 0.99 -2.37
C ASP A 182 -10.81 -0.54 -2.54
N LEU A 183 -9.84 -1.23 -1.94
CA LEU A 183 -9.82 -2.69 -1.91
C LEU A 183 -10.99 -3.28 -1.11
N TYR A 184 -11.49 -2.55 -0.11
CA TYR A 184 -12.64 -2.97 0.68
C TYR A 184 -13.91 -3.03 -0.18
N GLY A 185 -14.23 -1.96 -0.90
CA GLY A 185 -15.39 -1.91 -1.79
C GLY A 185 -15.31 -2.95 -2.90
N ILE A 186 -14.14 -3.11 -3.51
CA ILE A 186 -13.89 -4.12 -4.56
C ILE A 186 -14.15 -5.53 -4.03
N THR A 187 -13.73 -5.86 -2.82
CA THR A 187 -13.86 -7.21 -2.26
C THR A 187 -15.21 -7.47 -1.60
N LYS A 188 -15.90 -6.44 -1.09
CA LYS A 188 -17.25 -6.52 -0.51
C LYS A 188 -18.31 -6.90 -1.56
N GLY A 189 -18.12 -6.50 -2.80
CA GLY A 189 -19.05 -6.80 -3.92
C GLY A 189 -19.13 -8.27 -4.34
N GLY A 190 -18.56 -9.22 -3.60
CA GLY A 190 -18.75 -10.66 -3.81
C GLY A 190 -17.96 -11.26 -4.97
N CYS A 191 -16.90 -10.61 -5.42
CA CYS A 191 -15.93 -11.28 -6.26
C CYS A 191 -15.28 -12.40 -5.45
N GLY A 192 -15.57 -13.65 -5.77
CA GLY A 192 -15.00 -14.84 -5.15
C GLY A 192 -13.47 -14.81 -5.11
N PRO A 193 -12.81 -15.76 -4.43
CA PRO A 193 -11.40 -15.69 -4.05
C PRO A 193 -10.40 -15.49 -5.21
N TRP A 194 -10.87 -15.48 -6.45
CA TRP A 194 -10.08 -15.29 -7.66
C TRP A 194 -10.68 -14.28 -8.64
N GLY A 195 -11.78 -13.60 -8.26
CA GLY A 195 -12.53 -12.68 -9.11
C GLY A 195 -12.03 -11.23 -9.11
N TRP A 196 -10.74 -11.01 -8.98
CA TRP A 196 -10.13 -9.70 -9.20
C TRP A 196 -10.35 -9.28 -10.65
N ARG A 197 -11.46 -8.61 -10.90
CA ARG A 197 -11.58 -7.83 -12.14
C ARG A 197 -10.64 -6.63 -12.01
N ALA A 198 -9.37 -6.85 -12.30
CA ALA A 198 -8.36 -5.81 -12.42
C ALA A 198 -8.71 -4.67 -13.41
N ARG A 199 -9.89 -4.74 -14.03
CA ARG A 199 -10.32 -3.80 -15.08
C ARG A 199 -10.71 -2.42 -14.55
N SER A 200 -11.12 -2.29 -13.28
CA SER A 200 -11.72 -1.02 -12.84
C SER A 200 -10.70 -0.02 -12.25
N TRP A 201 -9.63 -0.47 -11.66
CA TRP A 201 -8.70 0.46 -11.01
C TRP A 201 -7.46 0.81 -11.85
N LEU A 202 -7.10 -0.02 -12.83
CA LEU A 202 -6.10 0.37 -13.82
C LEU A 202 -6.66 1.39 -14.84
N ALA A 203 -7.98 1.45 -15.02
CA ALA A 203 -8.62 2.53 -15.77
C ALA A 203 -8.54 3.88 -15.03
N ALA A 204 -8.47 3.88 -13.72
CA ALA A 204 -8.32 5.11 -12.92
C ALA A 204 -6.89 5.66 -12.87
N LEU A 205 -5.89 4.86 -13.21
CA LEU A 205 -4.49 5.30 -13.31
C LEU A 205 -4.12 5.79 -14.72
N GLY A 206 -4.98 5.60 -15.73
CA GLY A 206 -4.76 5.96 -17.14
C GLY A 206 -5.63 7.12 -17.65
N SER A 207 -6.30 7.83 -16.77
CA SER A 207 -7.00 9.11 -17.02
C SER A 207 -6.27 10.23 -16.28
#